data_bdff872daf5f4604acea0b3042dc0a77
#
_entry.id   bdff872daf5f4604acea0b3042dc0a77
#
_cell.length_a   1.000
_cell.length_b   1.000
_cell.length_c   1.000
_cell.angle_alpha   90.00
_cell.angle_beta   90.00
_cell.angle_gamma   90.00
#
_symmetry.space_group_name_H-M   'P 1'
#
loop_
_entity.id
_entity.type
_entity.pdbx_description
1 polymer ?
#
loop_
_entity_poly.entity_id
_entity_poly.type
_entity_poly.pdbx_seq_one_letter_code
_entity_poly.pdbx_strand_id
1 'polypeptide(L)'
;LILLTLTHAFLSFAQEFPPIVKYSPSSYNAGNQNWMIAQDLNHYLFFANNEGLLEFNGSNWTLYPSPNETIVRSVKVIDNKVYTGCYMEFGYWKRKADNSLKYYSLSQKIKNRILDDEQFWNILNYENWIIFQSLNQIFIYNTEKDSFKIITPRNGIIKSFLANETVYFQVQNEGLYEINNGISKLVSKSTQLIENKIIAIKVIFLNIMAWQKLEIHIYHLSHPYPQG
;
A
#
# COMPACT_ATOMS: atom_id res chain seq x y z
N LEU A 1 -17.35 43.51 -34.87
CA LEU A 1 -18.25 42.63 -34.08
C LEU A 1 -18.16 41.17 -34.56
N ILE A 2 -18.21 40.89 -35.86
CA ILE A 2 -18.13 39.53 -36.43
C ILE A 2 -16.78 38.86 -36.15
N LEU A 3 -15.67 39.60 -36.11
CA LEU A 3 -14.33 39.07 -35.81
C LEU A 3 -14.21 38.64 -34.37
N LEU A 4 -14.89 39.30 -33.41
CA LEU A 4 -14.86 38.96 -31.98
C LEU A 4 -15.66 37.68 -31.67
N THR A 5 -16.71 37.38 -32.46
CA THR A 5 -17.48 36.14 -32.26
C THR A 5 -16.76 34.91 -32.83
N LEU A 6 -15.92 35.06 -33.87
CA LEU A 6 -15.12 33.95 -34.41
C LEU A 6 -14.00 33.49 -33.41
N THR A 7 -13.43 34.43 -32.65
CA THR A 7 -12.39 34.07 -31.67
C THR A 7 -12.93 33.30 -30.47
N HIS A 8 -14.19 33.41 -30.10
CA HIS A 8 -14.81 32.66 -29.01
C HIS A 8 -15.15 31.22 -29.38
N ALA A 9 -15.32 30.91 -30.68
CA ALA A 9 -15.64 29.55 -31.12
C ALA A 9 -14.45 28.56 -31.00
N PHE A 10 -13.21 29.05 -30.87
CA PHE A 10 -12.02 28.21 -30.74
C PHE A 10 -11.64 27.85 -29.30
N LEU A 11 -12.38 28.31 -28.28
CA LEU A 11 -12.08 28.03 -26.87
C LEU A 11 -12.99 26.97 -26.24
N SER A 12 -13.83 26.31 -27.01
CA SER A 12 -14.62 25.18 -26.53
C SER A 12 -13.76 23.90 -26.55
N PHE A 13 -12.98 23.66 -25.52
CA PHE A 13 -12.44 22.34 -25.29
C PHE A 13 -13.58 21.44 -24.80
N ALA A 14 -14.11 20.60 -25.69
CA ALA A 14 -14.95 19.50 -25.27
C ALA A 14 -14.08 18.51 -24.51
N GLN A 15 -14.17 18.51 -23.20
CA GLN A 15 -13.51 17.51 -22.36
C GLN A 15 -14.34 16.22 -22.48
N GLU A 16 -13.91 15.31 -23.34
CA GLU A 16 -14.48 13.97 -23.38
C GLU A 16 -14.15 13.26 -22.06
N PHE A 17 -15.18 12.65 -21.47
CA PHE A 17 -14.94 11.76 -20.32
C PHE A 17 -14.09 10.57 -20.79
N PRO A 18 -13.08 10.16 -20.02
CA PRO A 18 -12.30 8.99 -20.37
C PRO A 18 -13.22 7.76 -20.49
N PRO A 19 -12.97 6.86 -21.45
CA PRO A 19 -13.79 5.67 -21.64
C PRO A 19 -13.75 4.81 -20.37
N ILE A 20 -14.93 4.41 -19.90
CA ILE A 20 -15.09 3.54 -18.72
C ILE A 20 -15.40 2.13 -19.18
N VAL A 21 -14.54 1.19 -18.85
CA VAL A 21 -14.78 -0.25 -19.03
C VAL A 21 -15.13 -0.86 -17.68
N LYS A 22 -16.27 -1.53 -17.61
CA LYS A 22 -16.73 -2.23 -16.40
C LYS A 22 -16.46 -3.73 -16.53
N TYR A 23 -15.74 -4.29 -15.53
CA TYR A 23 -15.53 -5.73 -15.42
C TYR A 23 -16.34 -6.26 -14.23
N SER A 24 -17.14 -7.28 -14.47
CA SER A 24 -17.88 -8.01 -13.42
C SER A 24 -17.05 -9.17 -12.88
N PRO A 25 -17.35 -9.71 -11.68
CA PRO A 25 -16.71 -10.92 -11.18
C PRO A 25 -16.73 -12.09 -12.18
N SER A 26 -17.79 -12.23 -12.94
CA SER A 26 -17.89 -13.24 -14.01
C SER A 26 -16.94 -12.99 -15.19
N SER A 27 -16.52 -11.73 -15.41
CA SER A 27 -15.55 -11.40 -16.47
C SER A 27 -14.12 -11.81 -16.10
N TYR A 28 -13.77 -11.79 -14.83
CA TYR A 28 -12.42 -12.11 -14.34
C TYR A 28 -12.36 -13.39 -13.51
N ASN A 29 -13.51 -14.07 -13.33
CA ASN A 29 -13.64 -15.37 -12.67
C ASN A 29 -12.91 -15.44 -11.30
N ALA A 30 -13.18 -14.44 -10.44
CA ALA A 30 -12.64 -14.33 -9.08
C ALA A 30 -13.64 -13.61 -8.17
N GLY A 31 -13.31 -13.51 -6.87
CA GLY A 31 -14.14 -12.86 -5.87
C GLY A 31 -14.46 -11.40 -6.20
N ASN A 32 -15.61 -10.93 -5.75
CA ASN A 32 -16.10 -9.58 -6.03
C ASN A 32 -15.37 -8.47 -5.25
N GLN A 33 -14.52 -8.84 -4.29
CA GLN A 33 -13.82 -7.88 -3.43
C GLN A 33 -12.34 -7.82 -3.77
N ASN A 34 -11.90 -6.62 -4.18
CA ASN A 34 -10.51 -6.28 -4.39
C ASN A 34 -10.08 -5.27 -3.33
N TRP A 35 -9.00 -5.56 -2.61
CA TRP A 35 -8.51 -4.77 -1.48
C TRP A 35 -7.48 -3.72 -1.89
N MET A 36 -6.65 -4.04 -2.86
CA MET A 36 -5.57 -3.19 -3.32
C MET A 36 -5.26 -3.47 -4.79
N ILE A 37 -4.72 -2.48 -5.49
CA ILE A 37 -4.28 -2.58 -6.88
C ILE A 37 -2.83 -2.11 -6.99
N ALA A 38 -2.07 -2.76 -7.86
CA ALA A 38 -0.72 -2.35 -8.24
C ALA A 38 -0.53 -2.54 -9.76
N GLN A 39 0.44 -1.83 -10.33
CA GLN A 39 0.78 -1.93 -11.75
C GLN A 39 2.29 -2.14 -11.90
N ASP A 40 2.68 -3.00 -12.84
CA ASP A 40 4.09 -3.13 -13.22
C ASP A 40 4.49 -2.22 -14.39
N LEU A 41 5.77 -2.24 -14.75
CA LEU A 41 6.32 -1.44 -15.85
C LEU A 41 5.80 -1.89 -17.24
N ASN A 42 5.28 -3.09 -17.37
CA ASN A 42 4.66 -3.62 -18.58
C ASN A 42 3.16 -3.33 -18.64
N HIS A 43 2.66 -2.49 -17.74
CA HIS A 43 1.24 -2.12 -17.59
C HIS A 43 0.32 -3.25 -17.18
N TYR A 44 0.84 -4.38 -16.67
CA TYR A 44 0.00 -5.41 -16.05
C TYR A 44 -0.54 -4.91 -14.72
N LEU A 45 -1.83 -5.12 -14.50
CA LEU A 45 -2.49 -4.76 -13.24
C LEU A 45 -2.61 -6.00 -12.35
N PHE A 46 -2.34 -5.81 -11.09
CA PHE A 46 -2.42 -6.83 -10.06
C PHE A 46 -3.39 -6.39 -8.98
N PHE A 47 -4.31 -7.27 -8.62
CA PHE A 47 -5.31 -7.00 -7.59
C PHE A 47 -5.16 -7.99 -6.44
N ALA A 48 -5.15 -7.47 -5.22
CA ALA A 48 -5.31 -8.27 -4.02
C ALA A 48 -6.79 -8.64 -3.91
N ASN A 49 -7.15 -9.88 -4.23
CA ASN A 49 -8.52 -10.36 -4.30
C ASN A 49 -8.80 -11.41 -3.21
N ASN A 50 -10.08 -11.59 -2.88
CA ASN A 50 -10.50 -12.59 -1.89
C ASN A 50 -10.07 -14.02 -2.24
N GLU A 51 -9.91 -14.34 -3.51
CA GLU A 51 -9.57 -15.69 -3.98
C GLU A 51 -8.09 -15.84 -4.35
N GLY A 52 -7.30 -14.76 -4.26
CA GLY A 52 -5.87 -14.82 -4.58
C GLY A 52 -5.31 -13.53 -5.18
N LEU A 53 -4.20 -13.66 -5.90
CA LEU A 53 -3.64 -12.59 -6.71
C LEU A 53 -4.28 -12.64 -8.10
N LEU A 54 -5.02 -11.61 -8.47
CA LEU A 54 -5.64 -11.48 -9.78
C LEU A 54 -4.79 -10.59 -10.67
N GLU A 55 -4.40 -11.07 -11.85
CA GLU A 55 -3.60 -10.37 -12.86
C GLU A 55 -4.47 -10.01 -14.06
N PHE A 56 -4.28 -8.79 -14.58
CA PHE A 56 -4.84 -8.34 -15.85
C PHE A 56 -3.74 -7.81 -16.78
N ASN A 57 -3.58 -8.40 -17.94
CA ASN A 57 -2.53 -8.05 -18.90
C ASN A 57 -3.00 -7.10 -20.03
N GLY A 58 -4.16 -6.46 -19.84
CA GLY A 58 -4.78 -5.61 -20.85
C GLY A 58 -5.85 -6.33 -21.69
N SER A 59 -5.82 -7.67 -21.75
CA SER A 59 -6.78 -8.48 -22.52
C SER A 59 -7.35 -9.64 -21.71
N ASN A 60 -6.53 -10.31 -20.92
CA ASN A 60 -6.89 -11.52 -20.20
C ASN A 60 -6.71 -11.36 -18.70
N TRP A 61 -7.58 -12.03 -17.96
CA TRP A 61 -7.52 -12.15 -16.52
C TRP A 61 -6.93 -13.51 -16.13
N THR A 62 -6.07 -13.55 -15.12
CA THR A 62 -5.50 -14.77 -14.57
C THR A 62 -5.54 -14.69 -13.05
N LEU A 63 -6.16 -15.68 -12.41
CA LEU A 63 -6.18 -15.82 -10.96
C LEU A 63 -5.07 -16.79 -10.52
N TYR A 64 -4.27 -16.33 -9.56
CA TYR A 64 -3.26 -17.14 -8.86
C TYR A 64 -3.70 -17.31 -7.41
N PRO A 65 -4.18 -18.49 -7.00
CA PRO A 65 -4.52 -18.75 -5.59
C PRO A 65 -3.34 -18.47 -4.67
N SER A 66 -3.59 -17.89 -3.52
CA SER A 66 -2.55 -17.73 -2.50
C SER A 66 -2.07 -19.11 -2.00
N PRO A 67 -0.81 -19.22 -1.49
CA PRO A 67 -0.23 -20.53 -1.14
C PRO A 67 -1.00 -21.29 -0.07
N ASN A 68 -1.74 -20.60 0.76
CA ASN A 68 -2.58 -21.14 1.82
C ASN A 68 -4.08 -20.96 1.56
N GLU A 69 -4.44 -20.64 0.30
CA GLU A 69 -5.84 -20.48 -0.14
C GLU A 69 -6.64 -19.45 0.67
N THR A 70 -5.96 -18.42 1.17
CA THR A 70 -6.56 -17.34 1.94
C THR A 70 -6.63 -16.04 1.13
N ILE A 71 -7.38 -15.08 1.64
CA ILE A 71 -7.55 -13.76 1.04
C ILE A 71 -6.21 -13.05 0.90
N VAL A 72 -5.92 -12.52 -0.28
CA VAL A 72 -4.84 -11.56 -0.48
C VAL A 72 -5.33 -10.18 -0.07
N ARG A 73 -4.70 -9.58 0.94
CA ARG A 73 -5.07 -8.27 1.51
C ARG A 73 -4.28 -7.11 0.93
N SER A 74 -3.03 -7.35 0.60
CA SER A 74 -2.16 -6.33 0.05
C SER A 74 -1.37 -6.82 -1.14
N VAL A 75 -1.10 -5.92 -2.09
CA VAL A 75 -0.29 -6.16 -3.27
C VAL A 75 0.58 -4.94 -3.56
N LYS A 76 1.82 -5.15 -3.92
CA LYS A 76 2.73 -4.10 -4.38
C LYS A 76 3.73 -4.66 -5.38
N VAL A 77 3.91 -3.94 -6.48
CA VAL A 77 4.98 -4.23 -7.44
C VAL A 77 6.22 -3.44 -7.05
N ILE A 78 7.34 -4.14 -6.95
CA ILE A 78 8.65 -3.55 -6.64
C ILE A 78 9.63 -4.25 -7.57
N ASP A 79 10.29 -3.48 -8.42
CA ASP A 79 11.12 -3.96 -9.52
C ASP A 79 10.32 -4.95 -10.42
N ASN A 80 10.78 -6.18 -10.54
CA ASN A 80 10.14 -7.24 -11.33
C ASN A 80 9.43 -8.31 -10.48
N LYS A 81 9.08 -7.97 -9.24
CA LYS A 81 8.39 -8.86 -8.31
C LYS A 81 7.07 -8.27 -7.85
N VAL A 82 6.07 -9.10 -7.71
CA VAL A 82 4.76 -8.74 -7.14
C VAL A 82 4.71 -9.26 -5.71
N TYR A 83 4.81 -8.37 -4.75
CA TYR A 83 4.73 -8.72 -3.33
C TYR A 83 3.26 -8.80 -2.89
N THR A 84 2.93 -9.82 -2.10
CA THR A 84 1.58 -10.02 -1.55
C THR A 84 1.62 -10.31 -0.07
N GLY A 85 0.59 -9.84 0.63
CA GLY A 85 0.30 -10.14 2.03
C GLY A 85 -1.07 -10.77 2.15
N CYS A 86 -1.13 -11.91 2.85
CA CYS A 86 -2.33 -12.74 3.04
C CYS A 86 -2.59 -12.94 4.55
N TYR A 87 -3.38 -13.92 4.93
CA TYR A 87 -3.50 -14.41 6.29
C TYR A 87 -2.32 -15.31 6.63
N MET A 88 -1.57 -15.02 7.69
CA MET A 88 -0.38 -15.76 8.18
C MET A 88 0.72 -15.99 7.12
N GLU A 89 0.65 -15.35 5.97
CA GLU A 89 1.54 -15.58 4.83
C GLU A 89 1.85 -14.28 4.09
N PHE A 90 3.12 -14.07 3.75
CA PHE A 90 3.57 -13.01 2.85
C PHE A 90 4.80 -13.43 2.07
N GLY A 91 4.96 -12.87 0.90
CA GLY A 91 6.07 -13.19 0.02
C GLY A 91 5.98 -12.43 -1.29
N TYR A 92 6.54 -13.01 -2.34
CA TYR A 92 6.51 -12.40 -3.66
C TYR A 92 6.31 -13.43 -4.77
N TRP A 93 5.76 -12.94 -5.86
CA TRP A 93 5.61 -13.66 -7.12
C TRP A 93 6.67 -13.16 -8.10
N LYS A 94 7.23 -14.09 -8.86
CA LYS A 94 8.18 -13.80 -9.93
C LYS A 94 7.71 -14.45 -11.21
N ARG A 95 7.81 -13.74 -12.34
CA ARG A 95 7.44 -14.24 -13.65
C ARG A 95 8.46 -15.26 -14.12
N LYS A 96 7.96 -16.39 -14.62
CA LYS A 96 8.75 -17.44 -15.24
C LYS A 96 8.89 -17.22 -16.75
N ALA A 97 9.71 -18.05 -17.41
CA ALA A 97 9.90 -18.02 -18.86
C ALA A 97 8.62 -18.35 -19.65
N ASP A 98 7.71 -19.13 -19.08
CA ASP A 98 6.39 -19.44 -19.64
C ASP A 98 5.34 -18.36 -19.38
N ASN A 99 5.76 -17.22 -18.89
CA ASN A 99 4.95 -16.06 -18.55
C ASN A 99 3.99 -16.23 -17.36
N SER A 100 3.96 -17.38 -16.69
CA SER A 100 3.21 -17.59 -15.46
C SER A 100 3.95 -17.01 -14.25
N LEU A 101 3.22 -16.75 -13.14
CA LEU A 101 3.83 -16.33 -11.89
C LEU A 101 4.14 -17.53 -11.00
N LYS A 102 5.30 -17.51 -10.33
CA LYS A 102 5.66 -18.46 -9.27
C LYS A 102 5.81 -17.72 -7.96
N TYR A 103 5.19 -18.26 -6.91
CA TYR A 103 5.27 -17.73 -5.55
C TYR A 103 6.53 -18.17 -4.81
N TYR A 104 7.05 -17.27 -3.99
CA TYR A 104 8.16 -17.48 -3.05
C TYR A 104 7.78 -16.91 -1.70
N SER A 105 7.58 -17.79 -0.72
CA SER A 105 7.25 -17.41 0.64
C SER A 105 8.44 -16.75 1.35
N LEU A 106 8.20 -15.63 1.99
CA LEU A 106 9.12 -14.97 2.91
C LEU A 106 8.77 -15.28 4.36
N SER A 107 7.49 -15.43 4.67
CA SER A 107 6.97 -15.73 6.00
C SER A 107 7.50 -17.04 6.57
N GLN A 108 7.72 -18.05 5.72
CA GLN A 108 8.28 -19.35 6.14
C GLN A 108 9.65 -19.23 6.83
N LYS A 109 10.46 -18.22 6.45
CA LYS A 109 11.78 -17.99 7.07
C LYS A 109 11.70 -17.56 8.54
N ILE A 110 10.55 -17.02 8.94
CA ILE A 110 10.35 -16.44 10.28
C ILE A 110 9.04 -16.89 10.93
N LYS A 111 8.50 -18.03 10.49
CA LYS A 111 7.18 -18.53 10.91
C LYS A 111 6.98 -18.50 12.43
N ASN A 112 7.99 -18.86 13.20
CA ASN A 112 7.96 -18.91 14.69
C ASN A 112 7.96 -17.50 15.34
N ARG A 113 8.08 -16.43 14.55
CA ARG A 113 8.12 -15.04 15.02
C ARG A 113 6.88 -14.25 14.63
N ILE A 114 6.00 -14.84 13.83
CA ILE A 114 4.71 -14.28 13.44
C ILE A 114 3.74 -14.62 14.56
N LEU A 115 3.05 -13.61 15.09
CA LEU A 115 1.98 -13.83 16.08
C LEU A 115 0.81 -14.56 15.41
N ASP A 116 -0.02 -15.20 16.25
CA ASP A 116 -1.22 -15.87 15.74
C ASP A 116 -2.22 -14.88 15.15
N ASP A 117 -2.97 -15.32 14.15
CA ASP A 117 -4.07 -14.58 13.50
C ASP A 117 -3.64 -13.28 12.77
N GLU A 118 -2.41 -13.24 12.25
CA GLU A 118 -1.91 -12.07 11.54
C GLU A 118 -2.39 -12.00 10.09
N GLN A 119 -2.82 -10.80 9.68
CA GLN A 119 -3.18 -10.47 8.30
C GLN A 119 -2.34 -9.29 7.81
N PHE A 120 -1.75 -9.40 6.63
CA PHE A 120 -0.81 -8.42 6.10
C PHE A 120 -1.52 -7.40 5.21
N TRP A 121 -1.84 -6.23 5.77
CA TRP A 121 -2.70 -5.21 5.18
C TRP A 121 -1.99 -4.19 4.32
N ASN A 122 -0.70 -3.99 4.51
CA ASN A 122 0.05 -2.97 3.78
C ASN A 122 1.48 -3.43 3.47
N ILE A 123 1.97 -3.01 2.30
CA ILE A 123 3.34 -3.26 1.86
C ILE A 123 3.94 -1.93 1.43
N LEU A 124 5.07 -1.58 2.03
CA LEU A 124 5.87 -0.41 1.67
C LEU A 124 7.25 -0.86 1.21
N ASN A 125 7.92 -0.03 0.43
CA ASN A 125 9.33 -0.22 0.11
C ASN A 125 10.09 1.09 0.27
N TYR A 126 11.29 0.96 0.80
CA TYR A 126 12.25 2.04 0.88
C TYR A 126 13.66 1.45 0.71
N GLU A 127 14.40 1.90 -0.29
CA GLU A 127 15.70 1.31 -0.66
C GLU A 127 15.62 -0.23 -0.77
N ASN A 128 16.50 -0.93 -0.05
CA ASN A 128 16.58 -2.39 -0.01
C ASN A 128 15.62 -3.05 1.00
N TRP A 129 14.68 -2.27 1.54
CA TRP A 129 13.76 -2.75 2.57
C TRP A 129 12.34 -2.89 2.03
N ILE A 130 11.78 -4.07 2.21
CA ILE A 130 10.35 -4.35 1.99
C ILE A 130 9.70 -4.46 3.36
N ILE A 131 8.69 -3.64 3.60
CA ILE A 131 8.01 -3.57 4.88
C ILE A 131 6.62 -4.15 4.73
N PHE A 132 6.34 -5.22 5.46
CA PHE A 132 5.00 -5.82 5.55
C PHE A 132 4.39 -5.42 6.89
N GLN A 133 3.20 -4.83 6.85
CA GLN A 133 2.46 -4.44 8.04
C GLN A 133 1.28 -5.37 8.25
N SER A 134 1.21 -5.98 9.43
CA SER A 134 0.01 -6.61 9.96
C SER A 134 -0.71 -5.69 10.97
N LEU A 135 -1.67 -6.20 11.70
CA LEU A 135 -2.33 -5.44 12.77
C LEU A 135 -1.46 -5.31 14.03
N ASN A 136 -0.57 -6.25 14.29
CA ASN A 136 0.20 -6.28 15.53
C ASN A 136 1.71 -6.18 15.31
N GLN A 137 2.21 -6.40 14.09
CA GLN A 137 3.63 -6.42 13.81
C GLN A 137 3.99 -5.70 12.51
N ILE A 138 5.22 -5.17 12.46
CA ILE A 138 5.84 -4.69 11.23
C ILE A 138 7.06 -5.56 10.95
N PHE A 139 7.09 -6.17 9.78
CA PHE A 139 8.17 -7.02 9.30
C PHE A 139 8.97 -6.26 8.27
N ILE A 140 10.24 -6.05 8.53
CA ILE A 140 11.17 -5.29 7.70
C ILE A 140 12.15 -6.28 7.10
N TYR A 141 11.95 -6.61 5.83
CA TYR A 141 12.78 -7.53 5.08
C TYR A 141 13.87 -6.79 4.31
N ASN A 142 15.12 -7.12 4.54
CA ASN A 142 16.25 -6.62 3.75
C ASN A 142 16.50 -7.56 2.57
N THR A 143 16.35 -7.05 1.34
CA THR A 143 16.46 -7.85 0.12
C THR A 143 17.88 -8.26 -0.23
N GLU A 144 18.90 -7.50 0.21
CA GLU A 144 20.31 -7.80 -0.02
C GLU A 144 20.85 -8.82 0.99
N LYS A 145 20.50 -8.61 2.28
CA LYS A 145 21.01 -9.44 3.38
C LYS A 145 20.14 -10.66 3.66
N ASP A 146 19.00 -10.78 2.97
CA ASP A 146 18.01 -11.84 3.19
C ASP A 146 17.65 -12.02 4.68
N SER A 147 17.43 -10.91 5.38
CA SER A 147 17.24 -10.89 6.82
C SER A 147 16.04 -10.05 7.24
N PHE A 148 15.51 -10.33 8.43
CA PHE A 148 14.34 -9.65 8.98
C PHE A 148 14.63 -8.89 10.27
N LYS A 149 14.03 -7.70 10.38
CA LYS A 149 13.76 -7.03 11.66
C LYS A 149 12.26 -7.02 11.87
N ILE A 150 11.82 -7.16 13.12
CA ILE A 150 10.40 -7.17 13.49
C ILE A 150 10.18 -6.17 14.60
N ILE A 151 9.15 -5.35 14.43
CA ILE A 151 8.67 -4.40 15.43
C ILE A 151 7.31 -4.89 15.91
N THR A 152 7.17 -5.07 17.22
CA THR A 152 5.91 -5.46 17.87
C THR A 152 5.57 -4.41 18.92
N PRO A 153 4.74 -3.40 18.60
CA PRO A 153 4.27 -2.42 19.57
C PRO A 153 3.32 -3.06 20.58
N ARG A 154 2.99 -2.34 21.66
CA ARG A 154 2.07 -2.84 22.69
C ARG A 154 0.63 -2.93 22.22
N ASN A 155 0.23 -1.96 21.38
CA ASN A 155 -1.12 -1.86 20.85
C ASN A 155 -1.12 -2.07 19.35
N GLY A 156 -2.32 -2.28 18.78
CA GLY A 156 -2.49 -2.54 17.37
C GLY A 156 -1.97 -1.41 16.47
N ILE A 157 -1.48 -1.79 15.30
CA ILE A 157 -1.01 -0.88 14.28
C ILE A 157 -2.18 -0.49 13.39
N ILE A 158 -2.47 0.81 13.29
CA ILE A 158 -3.57 1.31 12.47
C ILE A 158 -3.16 1.31 10.99
N LYS A 159 -2.04 1.94 10.65
CA LYS A 159 -1.54 2.05 9.29
C LYS A 159 -0.08 2.51 9.26
N SER A 160 0.64 2.07 8.23
CA SER A 160 1.99 2.57 7.93
C SER A 160 2.01 3.43 6.67
N PHE A 161 2.98 4.34 6.60
CA PHE A 161 3.14 5.35 5.56
C PHE A 161 4.61 5.47 5.18
N LEU A 162 4.87 5.82 3.93
CA LEU A 162 6.18 6.27 3.48
C LEU A 162 6.07 7.75 3.10
N ALA A 163 6.84 8.60 3.75
CA ALA A 163 6.90 10.02 3.44
C ALA A 163 8.34 10.52 3.62
N ASN A 164 8.86 11.23 2.61
CA ASN A 164 10.23 11.76 2.61
C ASN A 164 11.26 10.73 3.11
N GLU A 165 11.31 9.57 2.41
CA GLU A 165 12.30 8.51 2.68
C GLU A 165 12.26 7.93 4.10
N THR A 166 11.19 8.19 4.83
CA THR A 166 10.98 7.71 6.19
C THR A 166 9.68 6.92 6.28
N VAL A 167 9.76 5.76 6.91
CA VAL A 167 8.59 4.93 7.20
C VAL A 167 8.01 5.36 8.55
N TYR A 168 6.74 5.75 8.52
CA TYR A 168 5.95 6.07 9.70
C TYR A 168 4.88 5.00 9.92
N PHE A 169 4.45 4.82 11.16
CA PHE A 169 3.29 4.01 11.47
C PHE A 169 2.54 4.55 12.70
N GLN A 170 1.23 4.47 12.64
CA GLN A 170 0.37 4.87 13.76
C GLN A 170 0.02 3.65 14.59
N VAL A 171 0.21 3.75 15.91
CA VAL A 171 -0.17 2.76 16.90
C VAL A 171 -1.38 3.26 17.68
N GLN A 172 -2.36 2.40 17.83
CA GLN A 172 -3.61 2.71 18.55
C GLN A 172 -3.31 3.15 19.99
N ASN A 173 -3.90 4.27 20.41
CA ASN A 173 -3.72 4.85 21.74
C ASN A 173 -2.30 5.28 22.14
N GLU A 174 -1.35 5.22 21.20
CA GLU A 174 0.05 5.61 21.47
C GLU A 174 0.51 6.80 20.63
N GLY A 175 0.09 6.90 19.36
CA GLY A 175 0.44 7.98 18.45
C GLY A 175 1.23 7.53 17.22
N LEU A 176 2.06 8.43 16.69
CA LEU A 176 2.84 8.21 15.48
C LEU A 176 4.29 7.87 15.80
N TYR A 177 4.79 6.82 15.17
CA TYR A 177 6.18 6.36 15.24
C TYR A 177 6.86 6.50 13.89
N GLU A 178 8.17 6.71 13.88
CA GLU A 178 9.06 6.57 12.73
C GLU A 178 9.92 5.32 12.87
N ILE A 179 10.33 4.73 11.75
CA ILE A 179 11.28 3.62 11.70
C ILE A 179 12.62 4.16 11.18
N ASN A 180 13.65 4.02 12.00
CA ASN A 180 15.01 4.35 11.62
C ASN A 180 15.90 3.13 11.88
N ASN A 181 16.57 2.61 10.84
CA ASN A 181 17.41 1.42 10.91
C ASN A 181 16.73 0.20 11.55
N GLY A 182 15.40 0.06 11.37
CA GLY A 182 14.60 -1.02 11.94
C GLY A 182 14.32 -0.89 13.44
N ILE A 183 14.50 0.29 14.00
CA ILE A 183 14.13 0.67 15.36
C ILE A 183 13.00 1.70 15.27
N SER A 184 11.95 1.51 16.06
CA SER A 184 10.84 2.47 16.13
C SER A 184 11.10 3.54 17.18
N LYS A 185 10.80 4.80 16.82
CA LYS A 185 10.87 5.94 17.72
C LYS A 185 9.57 6.72 17.66
N LEU A 186 9.03 7.07 18.82
CA LEU A 186 7.84 7.89 18.92
C LEU A 186 8.11 9.31 18.40
N VAL A 187 7.33 9.76 17.42
CA VAL A 187 7.41 11.10 16.81
C VAL A 187 6.48 12.07 17.56
N SER A 188 5.24 11.67 17.80
CA SER A 188 4.24 12.52 18.42
C SER A 188 3.18 11.70 19.17
N LYS A 189 2.77 12.23 20.34
CA LYS A 189 1.66 11.75 21.16
C LYS A 189 0.51 12.76 21.22
N SER A 190 0.39 13.66 20.25
CA SER A 190 -0.70 14.63 20.31
C SER A 190 -2.05 13.93 20.41
N THR A 191 -2.98 14.49 21.16
CA THR A 191 -4.34 13.94 21.36
C THR A 191 -5.03 13.65 20.03
N GLN A 192 -4.89 14.55 19.05
CA GLN A 192 -5.44 14.35 17.71
C GLN A 192 -4.91 13.09 17.01
N LEU A 193 -3.62 12.76 17.18
CA LEU A 193 -3.00 11.58 16.58
C LEU A 193 -3.33 10.29 17.33
N ILE A 194 -3.72 10.39 18.58
CA ILE A 194 -4.14 9.24 19.40
C ILE A 194 -5.59 8.88 19.09
N GLU A 195 -6.47 9.88 19.03
CA GLU A 195 -7.93 9.70 18.90
C GLU A 195 -8.39 9.50 17.45
N ASN A 196 -7.63 10.02 16.49
CA ASN A 196 -8.04 10.03 15.08
C ASN A 196 -7.11 9.18 14.22
N LYS A 197 -7.72 8.45 13.27
CA LYS A 197 -6.98 7.68 12.29
C LYS A 197 -6.28 8.61 11.28
N ILE A 198 -4.97 8.49 11.17
CA ILE A 198 -4.19 9.15 10.12
C ILE A 198 -4.53 8.50 8.77
N ILE A 199 -4.87 9.30 7.77
CA ILE A 199 -5.19 8.83 6.41
C ILE A 199 -4.03 9.05 5.45
N ALA A 200 -3.27 10.12 5.63
CA ALA A 200 -2.11 10.46 4.81
C ALA A 200 -1.08 11.27 5.59
N ILE A 201 0.18 11.14 5.17
CA ILE A 201 1.29 11.98 5.62
C ILE A 201 1.89 12.61 4.38
N LYS A 202 2.04 13.95 4.38
CA LYS A 202 2.68 14.71 3.32
C LYS A 202 3.78 15.58 3.91
N VAL A 203 4.92 15.57 3.26
CA VAL A 203 6.03 16.48 3.59
C VAL A 203 5.97 17.68 2.65
N ILE A 204 6.00 18.88 3.21
CA ILE A 204 6.00 20.13 2.46
C ILE A 204 7.30 20.86 2.74
N PHE A 205 8.01 21.22 1.67
CA PHE A 205 9.17 22.09 1.75
C PHE A 205 8.71 23.55 1.66
N LEU A 206 8.87 24.30 2.74
CA LEU A 206 8.58 25.73 2.76
C LEU A 206 9.88 26.49 2.53
N ASN A 207 10.02 27.10 1.36
CA ASN A 207 11.10 28.05 1.08
C ASN A 207 10.71 29.42 1.65
N ILE A 208 11.10 29.72 2.88
CA ILE A 208 10.97 31.05 3.46
C ILE A 208 12.38 31.66 3.47
N MET A 209 12.61 32.65 2.61
CA MET A 209 13.84 33.47 2.50
C MET A 209 15.05 32.89 3.26
N ALA A 210 15.89 32.12 2.57
CA ALA A 210 17.15 31.54 3.05
C ALA A 210 17.09 30.46 4.14
N TRP A 211 15.92 30.06 4.64
CA TRP A 211 15.77 28.93 5.56
C TRP A 211 14.83 27.89 4.94
N GLN A 212 15.32 26.69 4.72
CA GLN A 212 14.49 25.54 4.35
C GLN A 212 13.89 24.96 5.64
N LYS A 213 12.56 25.05 5.79
CA LYS A 213 11.83 24.37 6.86
C LYS A 213 11.10 23.18 6.29
N LEU A 214 11.39 22.01 6.81
CA LEU A 214 10.65 20.79 6.53
C LEU A 214 9.46 20.73 7.47
N GLU A 215 8.23 20.69 6.93
CA GLU A 215 7.03 20.46 7.70
C GLU A 215 6.35 19.15 7.25
N ILE A 216 5.98 18.32 8.23
CA ILE A 216 5.22 17.11 8.00
C ILE A 216 3.75 17.44 8.23
N HIS A 217 2.96 17.37 7.16
CA HIS A 217 1.51 17.53 7.23
C HIS A 217 0.84 16.17 7.41
N ILE A 218 0.09 16.04 8.50
CA ILE A 218 -0.64 14.83 8.84
C ILE A 218 -2.13 15.10 8.60
N TYR A 219 -2.73 14.28 7.74
CA TYR A 219 -4.15 14.30 7.46
C TYR A 219 -4.81 13.18 8.24
N HIS A 220 -5.86 13.51 9.01
CA HIS A 220 -6.64 12.55 9.77
C HIS A 220 -8.14 12.72 9.50
N LEU A 221 -8.89 11.65 9.70
CA LEU A 221 -10.34 11.73 9.72
C LEU A 221 -10.78 12.14 11.14
N SER A 222 -11.32 13.34 11.26
CA SER A 222 -12.13 13.69 12.43
C SER A 222 -13.52 13.05 12.24
N HIS A 223 -13.83 12.03 12.99
CA HIS A 223 -15.18 11.48 13.01
C HIS A 223 -16.07 12.29 13.95
N PRO A 224 -17.13 12.90 13.44
CA PRO A 224 -18.33 13.06 14.22
C PRO A 224 -19.15 11.77 14.08
N TYR A 225 -18.84 10.70 14.81
CA TYR A 225 -19.89 9.72 15.09
C TYR A 225 -20.83 10.34 16.10
N PRO A 226 -22.14 10.50 15.81
CA PRO A 226 -23.11 10.77 16.83
C PRO A 226 -23.06 9.58 17.80
N GLN A 227 -22.80 9.88 19.06
CA GLN A 227 -23.03 8.95 20.16
C GLN A 227 -24.52 8.70 20.19
N GLY A 228 -24.98 7.56 19.67
CA GLY A 228 -26.34 7.06 19.83
C GLY A 228 -26.37 6.05 20.96
#